data_ef7b0e70c49cff4fe1756277604b2168
#
_entry.id   ef7b0e70c49cff4fe1756277604b2168
#
_cell.length_a   1.000
_cell.length_b   1.000
_cell.length_c   1.000
_cell.angle_alpha   90.00
_cell.angle_beta   90.00
_cell.angle_gamma   90.00
#
_symmetry.space_group_name_H-M   'P 1'
#
loop_
_entity.id
_entity.type
_entity.pdbx_description
1 polymer ?
#
loop_
_entity_poly.entity_id
_entity_poly.type
_entity_poly.pdbx_seq_one_letter_code
_entity_poly.pdbx_strand_id
1 'polypeptide(L)'
;PQERTLLPSTSYFYARPEVLADAQKAKAIEAFLAAFVRAGKWSNANAQAWGEHYYRRFQKLDAESASAIQSSLSPLIFQTAGEAQPHHQRLMDTLLAAGSLPRRLDAKDSFVSTFDAVVTANR
;
A
#
# COMPACT_ATOMS: atom_id res chain seq x y z
N PRO A 1 23.06 11.21 -7.85
CA PRO A 1 21.83 10.47 -8.03
C PRO A 1 21.67 9.54 -6.84
N GLN A 2 20.81 9.92 -5.92
CA GLN A 2 20.58 9.09 -4.75
C GLN A 2 19.66 7.97 -5.17
N GLU A 3 20.11 6.74 -5.00
CA GLU A 3 19.32 5.54 -5.18
C GLU A 3 18.20 5.48 -4.14
N ARG A 4 17.11 6.20 -4.42
CA ARG A 4 15.87 6.13 -3.65
C ARG A 4 15.11 4.80 -3.85
N THR A 5 15.74 3.84 -4.51
CA THR A 5 15.10 2.59 -4.96
C THR A 5 15.42 1.39 -4.07
N LEU A 6 16.23 1.52 -3.03
CA LEU A 6 16.67 0.36 -2.25
C LEU A 6 15.55 -0.27 -1.44
N LEU A 7 14.60 0.49 -0.90
CA LEU A 7 13.43 -0.05 -0.19
C LEU A 7 12.24 0.91 -0.36
N PRO A 8 11.37 0.73 -1.34
CA PRO A 8 10.13 1.48 -1.36
C PRO A 8 9.33 1.13 -0.11
N SER A 9 8.80 2.15 0.54
CA SER A 9 7.85 1.96 1.64
C SER A 9 6.58 1.34 1.07
N THR A 10 6.42 0.04 1.27
CA THR A 10 5.26 -0.70 0.77
C THR A 10 4.41 -1.14 1.96
N SER A 11 3.13 -0.82 1.89
CA SER A 11 2.12 -1.28 2.85
C SER A 11 1.20 -2.29 2.19
N TYR A 12 0.76 -3.28 2.96
CA TYR A 12 -0.10 -4.35 2.48
C TYR A 12 -1.38 -4.42 3.31
N PHE A 13 -2.48 -4.77 2.68
CA PHE A 13 -3.66 -5.25 3.38
C PHE A 13 -3.57 -6.76 3.56
N TYR A 14 -3.98 -7.23 4.72
CA TYR A 14 -3.99 -8.65 5.07
C TYR A 14 -5.41 -9.08 5.43
N ALA A 15 -5.78 -10.25 4.98
CA ALA A 15 -7.02 -10.91 5.40
C ALA A 15 -6.74 -12.39 5.66
N ARG A 16 -7.47 -12.96 6.61
CA ARG A 16 -7.37 -14.40 6.87
C ARG A 16 -8.07 -15.19 5.75
N PRO A 17 -7.56 -16.39 5.39
CA PRO A 17 -8.15 -17.21 4.32
C PRO A 17 -9.66 -17.46 4.47
N GLU A 18 -10.13 -17.70 5.69
CA GLU A 18 -11.55 -17.93 5.97
C GLU A 18 -12.42 -16.68 5.74
N VAL A 19 -11.86 -15.49 5.85
CA VAL A 19 -12.54 -14.23 5.51
C VAL A 19 -12.68 -14.09 3.99
N LEU A 20 -11.65 -14.49 3.26
CA LEU A 20 -11.65 -14.44 1.79
C LEU A 20 -12.57 -15.52 1.18
N ALA A 21 -12.76 -16.65 1.87
CA ALA A 21 -13.67 -17.71 1.46
C ALA A 21 -15.16 -17.35 1.67
N ASP A 22 -15.46 -16.38 2.52
CA ASP A 22 -16.82 -15.88 2.77
C ASP A 22 -17.18 -14.84 1.70
N ALA A 23 -18.12 -15.15 0.82
CA ALA A 23 -18.50 -14.30 -0.30
C ALA A 23 -19.01 -12.90 0.13
N GLN A 24 -19.69 -12.78 1.26
CA GLN A 24 -20.17 -11.48 1.73
C GLN A 24 -19.02 -10.63 2.25
N LYS A 25 -18.08 -11.23 2.98
CA LYS A 25 -16.89 -10.53 3.48
C LYS A 25 -15.95 -10.16 2.34
N ALA A 26 -15.73 -11.05 1.37
CA ALA A 26 -14.94 -10.76 0.18
C ALA A 26 -15.52 -9.55 -0.59
N LYS A 27 -16.85 -9.48 -0.77
CA LYS A 27 -17.52 -8.33 -1.38
C LYS A 27 -17.35 -7.04 -0.57
N ALA A 28 -17.37 -7.13 0.75
CA ALA A 28 -17.12 -5.97 1.61
C ALA A 28 -15.66 -5.48 1.49
N ILE A 29 -14.68 -6.40 1.41
CA ILE A 29 -13.28 -6.07 1.16
C ILE A 29 -13.11 -5.39 -0.22
N GLU A 30 -13.78 -5.90 -1.24
CA GLU A 30 -13.77 -5.30 -2.57
C GLU A 30 -14.28 -3.84 -2.55
N ALA A 31 -15.40 -3.60 -1.89
CA ALA A 31 -15.97 -2.26 -1.73
C ALA A 31 -15.04 -1.33 -0.93
N PHE A 32 -14.42 -1.84 0.12
CA PHE A 32 -13.42 -1.11 0.89
C PHE A 32 -12.20 -0.75 0.04
N LEU A 33 -11.62 -1.69 -0.69
CA LEU A 33 -10.46 -1.45 -1.54
C LEU A 33 -10.76 -0.42 -2.63
N ALA A 34 -11.94 -0.51 -3.28
CA ALA A 34 -12.37 0.48 -4.25
C ALA A 34 -12.45 1.90 -3.65
N ALA A 35 -13.02 2.03 -2.45
CA ALA A 35 -13.11 3.30 -1.76
C ALA A 35 -11.73 3.82 -1.35
N PHE A 36 -10.86 2.94 -0.84
CA PHE A 36 -9.50 3.28 -0.40
C PHE A 36 -8.63 3.78 -1.57
N VAL A 37 -8.66 3.09 -2.72
CA VAL A 37 -7.92 3.50 -3.92
C VAL A 37 -8.40 4.87 -4.41
N ARG A 38 -9.72 5.09 -4.49
CA ARG A 38 -10.29 6.40 -4.87
C ARG A 38 -9.90 7.51 -3.90
N ALA A 39 -9.93 7.23 -2.59
CA ALA A 39 -9.51 8.19 -1.57
C ALA A 39 -8.02 8.55 -1.71
N GLY A 40 -7.17 7.57 -1.99
CA GLY A 40 -5.74 7.80 -2.23
C GLY A 40 -5.48 8.62 -3.51
N LYS A 41 -6.20 8.34 -4.61
CA LYS A 41 -6.15 9.20 -5.81
C LYS A 41 -6.55 10.63 -5.49
N TRP A 42 -7.64 10.79 -4.75
CA TRP A 42 -8.09 12.11 -4.33
C TRP A 42 -7.04 12.83 -3.49
N SER A 43 -6.43 12.14 -2.51
CA SER A 43 -5.39 12.75 -1.66
C SER A 43 -4.15 13.16 -2.47
N ASN A 44 -3.75 12.36 -3.46
CA ASN A 44 -2.66 12.71 -4.37
C ASN A 44 -2.99 13.98 -5.19
N ALA A 45 -4.20 14.08 -5.71
CA ALA A 45 -4.67 15.21 -6.51
C ALA A 45 -4.95 16.47 -5.67
N ASN A 46 -5.22 16.31 -4.37
CA ASN A 46 -5.64 17.38 -3.46
C ASN A 46 -4.71 17.45 -2.23
N ALA A 47 -3.41 17.40 -2.44
CA ALA A 47 -2.42 17.27 -1.38
C ALA A 47 -2.56 18.35 -0.28
N GLN A 48 -2.82 19.61 -0.66
CA GLN A 48 -3.01 20.69 0.29
C GLN A 48 -4.27 20.50 1.16
N ALA A 49 -5.39 20.13 0.55
CA ALA A 49 -6.63 19.85 1.27
C ALA A 49 -6.49 18.64 2.19
N TRP A 50 -5.79 17.59 1.74
CA TRP A 50 -5.44 16.44 2.56
C TRP A 50 -4.58 16.84 3.76
N GLY A 51 -3.53 17.64 3.56
CA GLY A 51 -2.65 18.13 4.61
C GLY A 51 -3.40 18.92 5.68
N GLU A 52 -4.27 19.84 5.26
CA GLU A 52 -5.12 20.61 6.19
C GLU A 52 -6.07 19.71 6.95
N HIS A 53 -6.73 18.78 6.28
CA HIS A 53 -7.73 17.92 6.93
C HIS A 53 -7.09 16.89 7.85
N TYR A 54 -6.08 16.18 7.38
CA TYR A 54 -5.45 15.08 8.10
C TYR A 54 -4.42 15.56 9.11
N TYR A 55 -3.39 16.30 8.68
CA TYR A 55 -2.30 16.69 9.58
C TYR A 55 -2.70 17.81 10.53
N ARG A 56 -3.37 18.86 10.02
CA ARG A 56 -3.74 20.01 10.85
C ARG A 56 -4.92 19.71 11.77
N ARG A 57 -6.05 19.25 11.21
CA ARG A 57 -7.30 19.10 11.97
C ARG A 57 -7.36 17.80 12.75
N PHE A 58 -7.02 16.68 12.13
CA PHE A 58 -7.11 15.36 12.78
C PHE A 58 -5.91 15.08 13.68
N GLN A 59 -4.68 15.20 13.17
CA GLN A 59 -3.45 14.94 13.92
C GLN A 59 -3.07 16.12 14.86
N LYS A 60 -3.70 17.29 14.74
CA LYS A 60 -3.43 18.47 15.55
C LYS A 60 -2.00 19.01 15.44
N LEU A 61 -1.33 18.77 14.32
CA LEU A 61 0.01 19.32 14.09
C LEU A 61 -0.06 20.83 13.82
N ASP A 62 1.01 21.57 14.14
CA ASP A 62 1.18 22.95 13.72
C ASP A 62 1.37 23.05 12.19
N ALA A 63 1.30 24.27 11.63
CA ALA A 63 1.36 24.48 10.19
C ALA A 63 2.70 24.10 9.58
N GLU A 64 3.80 24.37 10.30
CA GLU A 64 5.16 24.09 9.84
C GLU A 64 5.41 22.59 9.76
N SER A 65 5.10 21.86 10.83
CA SER A 65 5.21 20.39 10.90
C SER A 65 4.35 19.70 9.84
N ALA A 66 3.11 20.14 9.65
CA ALA A 66 2.20 19.60 8.65
C ALA A 66 2.74 19.81 7.23
N SER A 67 3.28 20.99 6.93
CA SER A 67 3.89 21.32 5.63
C SER A 67 5.16 20.51 5.38
N ALA A 68 6.02 20.39 6.39
CA ALA A 68 7.27 19.62 6.29
C ALA A 68 6.99 18.12 6.00
N ILE A 69 6.03 17.52 6.70
CA ILE A 69 5.62 16.14 6.45
C ILE A 69 5.09 16.01 5.03
N GLN A 70 4.17 16.87 4.62
CA GLN A 70 3.53 16.80 3.32
C GLN A 70 4.51 16.94 2.17
N SER A 71 5.48 17.85 2.28
CA SER A 71 6.54 18.04 1.26
C SER A 71 7.52 16.87 1.18
N SER A 72 7.63 16.05 2.23
CA SER A 72 8.48 14.85 2.26
C SER A 72 7.81 13.60 1.69
N LEU A 73 6.49 13.59 1.54
CA LEU A 73 5.75 12.44 1.07
C LEU A 73 5.84 12.28 -0.46
N SER A 74 5.92 11.04 -0.89
CA SER A 74 5.68 10.66 -2.29
C SER A 74 4.19 10.35 -2.50
N PRO A 75 3.67 10.53 -3.72
CA PRO A 75 2.31 10.11 -4.05
C PRO A 75 2.07 8.63 -3.76
N LEU A 76 0.87 8.30 -3.32
CA LEU A 76 0.44 6.91 -3.14
C LEU A 76 0.33 6.22 -4.51
N ILE A 77 0.95 5.05 -4.64
CA ILE A 77 0.88 4.21 -5.82
C ILE A 77 0.19 2.91 -5.43
N PHE A 78 -0.90 2.60 -6.12
CA PHE A 78 -1.66 1.37 -5.89
C PHE A 78 -1.26 0.31 -6.91
N GLN A 79 -0.76 -0.81 -6.41
CA GLN A 79 -0.29 -1.93 -7.22
C GLN A 79 -1.24 -3.12 -7.10
N THR A 80 -1.40 -3.85 -8.20
CA THR A 80 -2.01 -5.18 -8.19
C THR A 80 -1.07 -6.19 -7.54
N ALA A 81 -1.59 -7.36 -7.19
CA ALA A 81 -0.77 -8.46 -6.69
C ALA A 81 0.35 -8.82 -7.67
N GLY A 82 0.02 -8.90 -8.97
CA GLY A 82 1.00 -9.22 -10.01
C GLY A 82 2.13 -8.18 -10.13
N GLU A 83 1.83 -6.90 -9.95
CA GLU A 83 2.83 -5.83 -9.99
C GLU A 83 3.71 -5.81 -8.72
N ALA A 84 3.16 -6.15 -7.56
CA ALA A 84 3.86 -6.14 -6.28
C ALA A 84 4.76 -7.36 -6.06
N GLN A 85 4.38 -8.54 -6.57
CA GLN A 85 5.07 -9.81 -6.36
C GLN A 85 6.57 -9.79 -6.68
N PRO A 86 7.04 -9.29 -7.86
CA PRO A 86 8.46 -9.31 -8.19
C PRO A 86 9.31 -8.50 -7.22
N HIS A 87 8.74 -7.42 -6.69
CA HIS A 87 9.39 -6.57 -5.72
C HIS A 87 9.50 -7.24 -4.35
N HIS A 88 8.41 -7.85 -3.93
CA HIS A 88 8.34 -8.61 -2.69
C HIS A 88 9.27 -9.82 -2.72
N GLN A 89 9.40 -10.51 -3.87
CA GLN A 89 10.34 -11.62 -4.04
C GLN A 89 11.79 -11.16 -3.85
N ARG A 90 12.18 -10.03 -4.45
CA ARG A 90 13.54 -9.50 -4.25
C ARG A 90 13.85 -9.20 -2.78
N LEU A 91 12.87 -8.67 -2.04
CA LEU A 91 13.02 -8.45 -0.60
C LEU A 91 13.21 -9.77 0.15
N MET A 92 12.39 -10.78 -0.12
CA MET A 92 12.51 -12.11 0.47
C MET A 92 13.87 -12.76 0.17
N ASP A 93 14.33 -12.69 -1.07
CA ASP A 93 15.62 -13.24 -1.50
C ASP A 93 16.79 -12.50 -0.79
N THR A 94 16.67 -11.18 -0.61
CA THR A 94 17.66 -10.39 0.15
C THR A 94 17.70 -10.80 1.63
N LEU A 95 16.53 -10.96 2.25
CA LEU A 95 16.42 -11.40 3.64
C LEU A 95 16.95 -12.83 3.84
N LEU A 96 16.72 -13.70 2.86
CA LEU A 96 17.30 -15.06 2.86
C LEU A 96 18.82 -15.00 2.78
N ALA A 97 19.37 -14.23 1.85
CA ALA A 97 20.81 -14.05 1.70
C ALA A 97 21.47 -13.45 2.96
N ALA A 98 20.76 -12.59 3.67
CA ALA A 98 21.19 -12.00 4.95
C ALA A 98 21.02 -12.96 6.15
N GLY A 99 20.51 -14.17 5.95
CA GLY A 99 20.27 -15.15 7.03
C GLY A 99 19.05 -14.82 7.92
N SER A 100 18.23 -13.85 7.53
CA SER A 100 17.03 -13.45 8.30
C SER A 100 15.83 -14.36 8.05
N LEU A 101 15.86 -15.17 7.00
CA LEU A 101 14.86 -16.19 6.70
C LEU A 101 15.47 -17.58 6.80
N PRO A 102 14.78 -18.56 7.41
CA PRO A 102 15.28 -19.93 7.57
C PRO A 102 15.25 -20.74 6.27
N ARG A 103 14.47 -20.31 5.28
CA ARG A 103 14.32 -20.97 3.98
C ARG A 103 13.81 -19.99 2.93
N ARG A 104 13.94 -20.35 1.67
CA ARG A 104 13.34 -19.60 0.56
C ARG A 104 11.82 -19.65 0.63
N LEU A 105 11.20 -18.49 0.46
CA LEU A 105 9.75 -18.31 0.32
C LEU A 105 9.45 -17.82 -1.09
N ASP A 106 8.28 -18.19 -1.61
CA ASP A 106 7.80 -17.72 -2.91
C ASP A 106 6.77 -16.62 -2.67
N ALA A 107 7.01 -15.44 -3.22
CA ALA A 107 6.13 -14.30 -3.03
C ALA A 107 4.70 -14.55 -3.53
N LYS A 108 4.53 -15.38 -4.58
CA LYS A 108 3.20 -15.71 -5.12
C LYS A 108 2.28 -16.34 -4.06
N ASP A 109 2.84 -17.07 -3.09
CA ASP A 109 2.08 -17.75 -2.04
C ASP A 109 1.57 -16.77 -0.97
N SER A 110 2.06 -15.52 -1.00
CA SER A 110 1.68 -14.44 -0.06
C SER A 110 0.63 -13.49 -0.64
N PHE A 111 0.29 -13.60 -1.91
CA PHE A 111 -0.62 -12.68 -2.58
C PHE A 111 -1.87 -13.37 -3.09
N VAL A 112 -2.98 -12.64 -3.07
CA VAL A 112 -4.23 -13.02 -3.75
C VAL A 112 -4.55 -12.01 -4.82
N SER A 113 -4.77 -12.48 -6.05
CA SER A 113 -5.10 -11.66 -7.22
C SER A 113 -6.60 -11.36 -7.37
N THR A 114 -7.44 -11.93 -6.51
CA THR A 114 -8.91 -11.79 -6.56
C THR A 114 -9.37 -10.33 -6.65
N PHE A 115 -8.61 -9.40 -6.07
CA PHE A 115 -8.94 -7.98 -6.01
C PHE A 115 -8.18 -7.11 -7.03
N ASP A 116 -7.37 -7.69 -7.90
CA ASP A 116 -6.58 -6.95 -8.88
C ASP A 116 -7.46 -6.12 -9.83
N ALA A 117 -8.61 -6.66 -10.23
CA ALA A 117 -9.57 -5.97 -11.09
C ALA A 117 -10.11 -4.70 -10.42
N VAL A 118 -10.45 -4.75 -9.12
CA VAL A 118 -10.96 -3.57 -8.40
C VAL A 118 -9.88 -2.50 -8.22
N VAL A 119 -8.65 -2.90 -7.97
CA VAL A 119 -7.51 -1.96 -7.90
C VAL A 119 -7.31 -1.29 -9.24
N THR A 120 -7.26 -2.06 -10.33
CA THR A 120 -7.07 -1.55 -11.69
C THR A 120 -8.17 -0.58 -12.13
N ALA A 121 -9.43 -0.87 -11.78
CA ALA A 121 -10.57 -0.04 -12.15
C ALA A 121 -10.65 1.30 -11.40
N ASN A 122 -10.01 1.43 -10.25
CA ASN A 122 -10.14 2.59 -9.36
C ASN A 122 -8.87 3.46 -9.25
N ARG A 123 -7.72 2.99 -9.72
CA ARG A 123 -6.44 3.73 -9.72
C ARG A 123 -6.25 4.68 -10.91
#